data_4040615cfba10853baeb57a7251df50b
#
_entry.id   4040615cfba10853baeb57a7251df50b
#
_cell.length_a   1.000
_cell.length_b   1.000
_cell.length_c   1.000
_cell.angle_alpha   90.00
_cell.angle_beta   90.00
_cell.angle_gamma   90.00
#
_symmetry.space_group_name_H-M   'P 1'
#
loop_
_entity.id
_entity.type
_entity.pdbx_description
1 polymer ?
#
loop_
_entity_poly.entity_id
_entity_poly.type
_entity_poly.pdbx_seq_one_letter_code
_entity_poly.pdbx_strand_id
1 'polypeptide(L)'
;MSESQAAAALEFPVEMVSVAEIDEPELPVRAAMDDEKLESLTQSIRELGVVEPLILARGDGRAVVVAGHRRLLCARRAGLAVVPARVYPEGHPHLEAIKIHENVEREELNPAEEGVFYQQLLEKFQYTEEEMCKVVKRSPDYIAERLKLVRGDAGVLRALLEGKISLGVAQELNKMQLGKDREY
;
A
#
# COMPACT_ATOMS: atom_id res chain seq x y z
N MET A 1 -12.47 7.23 -10.53
CA MET A 1 -12.69 7.20 -9.06
C MET A 1 -13.86 6.27 -8.82
N SER A 2 -13.70 5.25 -7.96
CA SER A 2 -14.84 4.42 -7.51
C SER A 2 -15.75 5.27 -6.60
N GLU A 3 -17.03 4.86 -6.46
CA GLU A 3 -17.95 5.53 -5.52
C GLU A 3 -17.38 5.55 -4.10
N SER A 4 -16.68 4.50 -3.68
CA SER A 4 -15.98 4.41 -2.39
C SER A 4 -14.84 5.43 -2.27
N GLN A 5 -14.06 5.67 -3.32
CA GLN A 5 -13.03 6.71 -3.32
C GLN A 5 -13.61 8.12 -3.33
N ALA A 6 -14.74 8.32 -4.02
CA ALA A 6 -15.47 9.59 -4.01
C ALA A 6 -16.10 9.84 -2.63
N ALA A 7 -16.68 8.82 -2.01
CA ALA A 7 -17.23 8.92 -0.65
C ALA A 7 -16.13 9.22 0.38
N ALA A 8 -15.01 8.49 0.36
CA ALA A 8 -13.85 8.75 1.22
C ALA A 8 -13.23 10.15 0.98
N ALA A 9 -13.26 10.63 -0.28
CA ALA A 9 -12.78 11.97 -0.61
C ALA A 9 -13.69 13.10 -0.07
N LEU A 10 -14.98 12.82 0.12
CA LEU A 10 -15.93 13.75 0.72
C LEU A 10 -15.89 13.71 2.25
N GLU A 11 -15.66 12.52 2.82
CA GLU A 11 -15.58 12.31 4.26
C GLU A 11 -14.27 12.86 4.86
N PHE A 12 -13.14 12.73 4.10
CA PHE A 12 -11.81 13.21 4.50
C PHE A 12 -11.28 14.21 3.47
N PRO A 13 -11.68 15.50 3.54
CA PRO A 13 -11.22 16.52 2.60
C PRO A 13 -9.72 16.78 2.76
N VAL A 14 -9.13 17.40 1.73
CA VAL A 14 -7.76 17.90 1.83
C VAL A 14 -7.73 19.11 2.75
N GLU A 15 -6.88 19.07 3.76
CA GLU A 15 -6.60 20.16 4.69
C GLU A 15 -5.12 20.52 4.69
N MET A 16 -4.78 21.73 5.14
CA MET A 16 -3.40 22.15 5.32
C MET A 16 -2.93 21.74 6.70
N VAL A 17 -1.90 20.90 6.78
CA VAL A 17 -1.34 20.35 8.02
C VAL A 17 0.06 20.92 8.24
N SER A 18 0.35 21.32 9.48
CA SER A 18 1.68 21.80 9.86
C SER A 18 2.73 20.68 9.69
N VAL A 19 3.78 20.95 8.95
CA VAL A 19 4.89 20.01 8.74
C VAL A 19 5.54 19.58 10.06
N ALA A 20 5.52 20.47 11.06
CA ALA A 20 6.05 20.21 12.40
C ALA A 20 5.17 19.24 13.21
N GLU A 21 3.91 19.02 12.84
CA GLU A 21 2.97 18.12 13.49
C GLU A 21 2.91 16.73 12.84
N ILE A 22 3.69 16.50 11.78
CA ILE A 22 3.72 15.23 11.07
C ILE A 22 4.96 14.44 11.50
N ASP A 23 4.73 13.24 12.02
CA ASP A 23 5.79 12.28 12.34
C ASP A 23 6.01 11.31 11.19
N GLU A 24 7.22 10.74 11.13
CA GLU A 24 7.54 9.62 10.25
C GLU A 24 7.38 8.30 11.02
N PRO A 25 7.00 7.19 10.35
CA PRO A 25 6.94 5.90 11.01
C PRO A 25 8.33 5.49 11.53
N GLU A 26 8.38 4.74 12.64
CA GLU A 26 9.62 4.31 13.30
C GLU A 26 10.56 3.49 12.41
N LEU A 27 10.04 2.83 11.39
CA LEU A 27 10.84 2.15 10.38
C LEU A 27 11.17 3.13 9.26
N PRO A 28 12.43 3.58 9.16
CA PRO A 28 12.82 4.48 8.09
C PRO A 28 12.69 3.74 6.77
N VAL A 29 11.80 4.19 5.93
CA VAL A 29 11.73 3.82 4.52
C VAL A 29 12.96 4.40 3.81
N ARG A 30 14.13 3.88 4.14
CA ARG A 30 15.39 4.16 3.44
C ARG A 30 15.58 3.12 2.33
N ALA A 31 14.67 3.10 1.36
CA ALA A 31 15.10 2.71 0.02
C ALA A 31 16.18 3.72 -0.41
N ALA A 32 17.24 3.25 -1.07
CA ALA A 32 18.32 4.10 -1.57
C ALA A 32 17.70 5.25 -2.37
N MET A 33 17.57 6.43 -1.76
CA MET A 33 16.97 7.58 -2.40
C MET A 33 18.05 8.17 -3.28
N ASP A 34 17.78 8.22 -4.58
CA ASP A 34 18.58 8.93 -5.56
C ASP A 34 18.58 10.44 -5.19
N ASP A 35 19.71 10.94 -4.72
CA ASP A 35 19.84 12.32 -4.24
C ASP A 35 19.50 13.35 -5.33
N GLU A 36 19.79 13.06 -6.61
CA GLU A 36 19.46 13.97 -7.72
C GLU A 36 17.94 14.08 -7.90
N LYS A 37 17.21 12.97 -7.77
CA LYS A 37 15.74 12.98 -7.85
C LYS A 37 15.10 13.66 -6.64
N LEU A 38 15.70 13.55 -5.47
CA LEU A 38 15.25 14.28 -4.28
C LEU A 38 15.47 15.78 -4.42
N GLU A 39 16.61 16.20 -4.94
CA GLU A 39 16.90 17.63 -5.14
C GLU A 39 15.96 18.25 -6.19
N SER A 40 15.74 17.55 -7.32
CA SER A 40 14.78 17.97 -8.35
C SER A 40 13.37 18.11 -7.78
N LEU A 41 12.91 17.14 -6.97
CA LEU A 41 11.59 17.21 -6.32
C LEU A 41 11.54 18.33 -5.28
N THR A 42 12.62 18.56 -4.53
CA THR A 42 12.70 19.64 -3.55
C THR A 42 12.60 21.01 -4.22
N GLN A 43 13.26 21.18 -5.37
CA GLN A 43 13.15 22.41 -6.14
C GLN A 43 11.74 22.63 -6.68
N SER A 44 11.11 21.60 -7.24
CA SER A 44 9.72 21.67 -7.70
C SER A 44 8.77 22.04 -6.55
N ILE A 45 8.94 21.44 -5.37
CA ILE A 45 8.11 21.73 -4.19
C ILE A 45 8.35 23.15 -3.67
N ARG A 46 9.57 23.68 -3.79
CA ARG A 46 9.86 25.07 -3.43
C ARG A 46 9.16 26.08 -4.34
N GLU A 47 9.00 25.74 -5.62
CA GLU A 47 8.38 26.62 -6.62
C GLU A 47 6.86 26.50 -6.65
N LEU A 48 6.32 25.28 -6.56
CA LEU A 48 4.89 24.97 -6.79
C LEU A 48 4.14 24.57 -5.53
N GLY A 49 4.86 24.34 -4.42
CA GLY A 49 4.29 23.66 -3.27
C GLY A 49 4.11 22.15 -3.50
N VAL A 50 3.47 21.48 -2.54
CA VAL A 50 3.10 20.07 -2.66
C VAL A 50 1.78 19.98 -3.43
N VAL A 51 1.83 19.60 -4.70
CA VAL A 51 0.65 19.53 -5.59
C VAL A 51 -0.24 18.34 -5.25
N GLU A 52 0.34 17.18 -5.02
CA GLU A 52 -0.41 15.98 -4.63
C GLU A 52 -0.43 15.83 -3.11
N PRO A 53 -1.62 15.81 -2.46
CA PRO A 53 -1.73 15.76 -1.01
C PRO A 53 -1.05 14.52 -0.40
N LEU A 54 -0.49 14.67 0.80
CA LEU A 54 -0.04 13.55 1.62
C LEU A 54 -1.25 12.77 2.17
N ILE A 55 -1.01 11.52 2.55
CA ILE A 55 -1.95 10.73 3.33
C ILE A 55 -1.39 10.54 4.72
N LEU A 56 -2.17 10.96 5.71
CA LEU A 56 -1.79 10.91 7.11
C LEU A 56 -2.78 10.05 7.90
N ALA A 57 -2.27 9.34 8.92
CA ALA A 57 -3.04 8.72 9.97
C ALA A 57 -2.96 9.59 11.22
N ARG A 58 -4.09 9.80 11.90
CA ARG A 58 -4.14 10.50 13.18
C ARG A 58 -4.90 9.66 14.21
N GLY A 59 -4.21 9.25 15.28
CA GLY A 59 -4.78 8.68 16.48
C GLY A 59 -4.93 9.75 17.57
N ASP A 60 -4.66 9.37 18.82
CA ASP A 60 -4.73 10.27 19.98
C ASP A 60 -3.54 11.26 20.07
N GLY A 61 -2.58 11.13 19.17
CA GLY A 61 -1.36 11.92 19.14
C GLY A 61 -1.19 12.76 17.89
N ARG A 62 0.07 12.86 17.44
CA ARG A 62 0.47 13.56 16.23
C ARG A 62 0.05 12.77 14.99
N ALA A 63 -0.02 13.46 13.86
CA ALA A 63 -0.27 12.79 12.58
C ALA A 63 0.99 12.03 12.12
N VAL A 64 0.80 10.82 11.59
CA VAL A 64 1.90 10.00 11.02
C VAL A 64 1.70 9.90 9.52
N VAL A 65 2.77 10.10 8.75
CA VAL A 65 2.70 9.95 7.30
C VAL A 65 2.55 8.48 6.91
N VAL A 66 1.52 8.20 6.10
CA VAL A 66 1.22 6.87 5.54
C VAL A 66 1.66 6.79 4.08
N ALA A 67 1.40 7.82 3.29
CA ALA A 67 1.89 7.92 1.92
C ALA A 67 2.36 9.35 1.61
N GLY A 68 3.39 9.45 0.77
CA GLY A 68 4.02 10.73 0.42
C GLY A 68 5.28 11.06 1.22
N HIS A 69 5.98 10.08 1.78
CA HIS A 69 7.21 10.25 2.57
C HIS A 69 8.26 11.13 1.87
N ARG A 70 8.50 10.90 0.56
CA ARG A 70 9.43 11.71 -0.22
C ARG A 70 8.98 13.17 -0.32
N ARG A 71 7.67 13.40 -0.51
CA ARG A 71 7.08 14.75 -0.56
C ARG A 71 7.22 15.45 0.77
N LEU A 72 6.99 14.76 1.89
CA LEU A 72 7.20 15.31 3.23
C LEU A 72 8.66 15.70 3.47
N LEU A 73 9.61 14.81 3.14
CA LEU A 73 11.04 15.08 3.25
C LEU A 73 11.44 16.29 2.43
N CYS A 74 11.01 16.37 1.16
CA CYS A 74 11.31 17.50 0.29
C CYS A 74 10.62 18.79 0.73
N ALA A 75 9.41 18.72 1.29
CA ALA A 75 8.72 19.87 1.87
C ALA A 75 9.50 20.44 3.07
N ARG A 76 10.04 19.58 3.93
CA ARG A 76 10.94 20.00 5.03
C ARG A 76 12.22 20.65 4.51
N ARG A 77 12.88 20.07 3.49
CA ARG A 77 14.07 20.63 2.84
C ARG A 77 13.77 21.97 2.14
N ALA A 78 12.58 22.11 1.57
CA ALA A 78 12.12 23.35 0.95
C ALA A 78 11.71 24.44 1.97
N GLY A 79 11.60 24.10 3.27
CA GLY A 79 11.23 25.04 4.34
C GLY A 79 9.74 25.36 4.40
N LEU A 80 8.87 24.47 3.87
CA LEU A 80 7.43 24.69 3.95
C LEU A 80 6.93 24.52 5.39
N ALA A 81 6.09 25.45 5.85
CA ALA A 81 5.47 25.39 7.17
C ALA A 81 4.25 24.44 7.19
N VAL A 82 3.53 24.34 6.09
CA VAL A 82 2.32 23.55 5.94
C VAL A 82 2.31 22.78 4.62
N VAL A 83 1.62 21.64 4.58
CA VAL A 83 1.43 20.82 3.37
C VAL A 83 -0.02 20.39 3.24
N PRO A 84 -0.55 20.22 2.02
CA PRO A 84 -1.87 19.64 1.82
C PRO A 84 -1.84 18.15 2.18
N ALA A 85 -2.82 17.70 2.94
CA ALA A 85 -2.95 16.31 3.36
C ALA A 85 -4.41 15.89 3.49
N ARG A 86 -4.65 14.58 3.35
CA ARG A 86 -5.88 13.92 3.81
C ARG A 86 -5.56 13.20 5.11
N VAL A 87 -6.31 13.50 6.15
CA VAL A 87 -6.10 12.93 7.48
C VAL A 87 -7.19 11.94 7.78
N TYR A 88 -6.81 10.70 8.00
CA TYR A 88 -7.72 9.61 8.35
C TYR A 88 -7.52 9.21 9.80
N PRO A 89 -8.57 8.74 10.50
CA PRO A 89 -8.41 8.09 11.80
C PRO A 89 -7.48 6.89 11.70
N GLU A 90 -6.66 6.67 12.71
CA GLU A 90 -5.81 5.48 12.78
C GLU A 90 -6.67 4.20 12.72
N GLY A 91 -6.21 3.18 11.99
CA GLY A 91 -6.97 1.94 11.78
C GLY A 91 -8.11 2.05 10.75
N HIS A 92 -8.28 3.20 10.11
CA HIS A 92 -9.29 3.33 9.05
C HIS A 92 -8.98 2.37 7.88
N PRO A 93 -9.96 1.60 7.36
CA PRO A 93 -9.74 0.60 6.32
C PRO A 93 -9.02 1.12 5.08
N HIS A 94 -9.33 2.36 4.68
CA HIS A 94 -8.70 3.00 3.53
C HIS A 94 -7.19 3.25 3.74
N LEU A 95 -6.75 3.55 4.97
CA LEU A 95 -5.32 3.69 5.29
C LEU A 95 -4.58 2.37 5.14
N GLU A 96 -5.18 1.29 5.61
CA GLU A 96 -4.58 -0.04 5.47
C GLU A 96 -4.44 -0.41 3.99
N ALA A 97 -5.45 -0.14 3.16
CA ALA A 97 -5.37 -0.33 1.71
C ALA A 97 -4.25 0.51 1.07
N ILE A 98 -4.07 1.77 1.51
CA ILE A 98 -3.00 2.65 1.01
C ILE A 98 -1.61 2.15 1.43
N LYS A 99 -1.43 1.79 2.71
CA LYS A 99 -0.15 1.24 3.21
C LYS A 99 0.32 0.06 2.39
N ILE A 100 -0.61 -0.75 1.95
CA ILE A 100 -0.32 -1.96 1.23
C ILE A 100 -0.11 -1.68 -0.25
N HIS A 101 -0.89 -0.78 -0.84
CA HIS A 101 -0.62 -0.31 -2.19
C HIS A 101 0.81 0.26 -2.29
N GLU A 102 1.24 1.07 -1.31
CA GLU A 102 2.61 1.59 -1.26
C GLU A 102 3.66 0.46 -1.17
N ASN A 103 3.41 -0.55 -0.36
CA ASN A 103 4.31 -1.70 -0.23
C ASN A 103 4.35 -2.57 -1.51
N VAL A 104 3.22 -2.76 -2.17
CA VAL A 104 3.14 -3.48 -3.46
C VAL A 104 3.85 -2.71 -4.58
N GLU A 105 3.76 -1.37 -4.61
CA GLU A 105 4.46 -0.55 -5.62
C GLU A 105 5.99 -0.56 -5.44
N ARG A 106 6.51 -0.89 -4.26
CA ARG A 106 7.96 -0.97 -3.99
C ARG A 106 8.64 -2.25 -4.45
N GLU A 107 7.91 -3.20 -5.04
CA GLU A 107 8.42 -4.52 -5.43
C GLU A 107 9.06 -5.32 -4.25
N GLU A 108 8.75 -4.95 -3.00
CA GLU A 108 9.34 -5.57 -1.80
C GLU A 108 8.54 -6.79 -1.31
N LEU A 109 7.29 -6.94 -1.74
CA LEU A 109 6.45 -8.07 -1.37
C LEU A 109 6.69 -9.26 -2.31
N ASN A 110 6.90 -10.43 -1.72
CA ASN A 110 6.88 -11.65 -2.52
C ASN A 110 5.42 -12.00 -2.94
N PRO A 111 5.24 -12.82 -3.98
CA PRO A 111 3.90 -13.17 -4.48
C PRO A 111 2.94 -13.77 -3.45
N ALA A 112 3.45 -14.45 -2.43
CA ALA A 112 2.65 -15.00 -1.34
C ALA A 112 2.18 -13.90 -0.38
N GLU A 113 3.05 -12.97 -0.04
CA GLU A 113 2.71 -11.80 0.79
C GLU A 113 1.66 -10.93 0.11
N GLU A 114 1.80 -10.68 -1.21
CA GLU A 114 0.76 -10.00 -2.00
C GLU A 114 -0.58 -10.74 -1.89
N GLY A 115 -0.57 -12.06 -2.03
CA GLY A 115 -1.78 -12.88 -1.96
C GLY A 115 -2.47 -12.82 -0.59
N VAL A 116 -1.70 -12.96 0.50
CA VAL A 116 -2.20 -12.83 1.88
C VAL A 116 -2.85 -11.46 2.06
N PHE A 117 -2.28 -10.49 1.48
CA PHE A 117 -2.73 -9.13 1.54
C PHE A 117 -4.03 -8.89 0.76
N TYR A 118 -4.13 -9.37 -0.47
CA TYR A 118 -5.38 -9.30 -1.24
C TYR A 118 -6.52 -10.05 -0.52
N GLN A 119 -6.21 -11.18 0.12
CA GLN A 119 -7.19 -11.89 0.94
C GLN A 119 -7.68 -11.04 2.12
N GLN A 120 -6.80 -10.30 2.79
CA GLN A 120 -7.20 -9.38 3.88
C GLN A 120 -8.07 -8.23 3.39
N LEU A 121 -7.80 -7.67 2.21
CA LEU A 121 -8.65 -6.63 1.62
C LEU A 121 -10.08 -7.13 1.40
N LEU A 122 -10.22 -8.36 0.87
CA LEU A 122 -11.54 -8.95 0.64
C LEU A 122 -12.27 -9.27 1.94
N GLU A 123 -11.58 -9.90 2.92
CA GLU A 123 -12.22 -10.42 4.14
C GLU A 123 -12.45 -9.37 5.22
N LYS A 124 -11.43 -8.55 5.51
CA LYS A 124 -11.51 -7.56 6.59
C LYS A 124 -12.15 -6.26 6.15
N PHE A 125 -11.84 -5.83 4.93
CA PHE A 125 -12.26 -4.52 4.44
C PHE A 125 -13.41 -4.60 3.44
N GLN A 126 -13.90 -5.82 3.15
CA GLN A 126 -15.04 -6.10 2.29
C GLN A 126 -14.97 -5.43 0.91
N TYR A 127 -13.74 -5.24 0.41
CA TYR A 127 -13.55 -4.80 -0.97
C TYR A 127 -14.08 -5.86 -1.93
N THR A 128 -14.75 -5.41 -2.98
CA THR A 128 -15.02 -6.26 -4.14
C THR A 128 -13.73 -6.47 -4.94
N GLU A 129 -13.65 -7.53 -5.74
CA GLU A 129 -12.49 -7.76 -6.61
C GLU A 129 -12.26 -6.58 -7.57
N GLU A 130 -13.34 -5.97 -8.06
CA GLU A 130 -13.27 -4.81 -8.94
C GLU A 130 -12.69 -3.57 -8.25
N GLU A 131 -13.12 -3.29 -7.02
CA GLU A 131 -12.56 -2.19 -6.22
C GLU A 131 -11.09 -2.43 -5.88
N MET A 132 -10.75 -3.68 -5.53
CA MET A 132 -9.37 -4.06 -5.27
C MET A 132 -8.48 -3.86 -6.51
N CYS A 133 -8.92 -4.25 -7.71
CA CYS A 133 -8.19 -4.00 -8.96
C CYS A 133 -7.87 -2.51 -9.16
N LYS A 134 -8.83 -1.65 -8.84
CA LYS A 134 -8.67 -0.19 -8.95
C LYS A 134 -7.68 0.37 -7.92
N VAL A 135 -7.73 -0.15 -6.68
CA VAL A 135 -6.85 0.29 -5.59
C VAL A 135 -5.42 -0.16 -5.81
N VAL A 136 -5.21 -1.45 -6.10
CA VAL A 136 -3.84 -2.00 -6.26
C VAL A 136 -3.28 -1.84 -7.68
N LYS A 137 -4.06 -1.28 -8.62
CA LYS A 137 -3.68 -1.04 -10.02
C LYS A 137 -3.11 -2.30 -10.71
N ARG A 138 -3.72 -3.44 -10.45
CA ARG A 138 -3.39 -4.73 -11.06
C ARG A 138 -4.59 -5.31 -11.79
N SER A 139 -4.34 -6.18 -12.77
CA SER A 139 -5.41 -6.86 -13.48
C SER A 139 -6.13 -7.89 -12.60
N PRO A 140 -7.40 -8.23 -12.90
CA PRO A 140 -8.12 -9.29 -12.19
C PRO A 140 -7.37 -10.62 -12.20
N ASP A 141 -6.78 -11.00 -13.34
CA ASP A 141 -6.02 -12.24 -13.49
C ASP A 141 -4.79 -12.28 -12.58
N TYR A 142 -4.07 -11.15 -12.50
CA TYR A 142 -2.91 -11.03 -11.63
C TYR A 142 -3.30 -11.24 -10.15
N ILE A 143 -4.38 -10.60 -9.71
CA ILE A 143 -4.90 -10.72 -8.35
C ILE A 143 -5.39 -12.14 -8.08
N ALA A 144 -6.14 -12.73 -9.02
CA ALA A 144 -6.64 -14.10 -8.90
C ALA A 144 -5.50 -15.12 -8.76
N GLU A 145 -4.39 -14.95 -9.46
CA GLU A 145 -3.20 -15.81 -9.30
C GLU A 145 -2.59 -15.72 -7.91
N ARG A 146 -2.52 -14.53 -7.33
CA ARG A 146 -2.02 -14.33 -5.95
C ARG A 146 -2.96 -14.94 -4.92
N LEU A 147 -4.27 -14.74 -5.07
CA LEU A 147 -5.29 -15.34 -4.20
C LEU A 147 -5.27 -16.86 -4.25
N LYS A 148 -5.01 -17.48 -5.40
CA LYS A 148 -4.86 -18.94 -5.52
C LYS A 148 -3.73 -19.49 -4.66
N LEU A 149 -2.65 -18.74 -4.45
CA LEU A 149 -1.55 -19.15 -3.58
C LEU A 149 -1.99 -19.24 -2.12
N VAL A 150 -2.78 -18.30 -1.67
CA VAL A 150 -3.27 -18.23 -0.28
C VAL A 150 -4.40 -19.22 0.00
N ARG A 151 -5.27 -19.40 -0.99
CA ARG A 151 -6.41 -20.36 -0.91
C ARG A 151 -6.01 -21.80 -1.18
N GLY A 152 -4.75 -22.04 -1.54
CA GLY A 152 -4.18 -23.35 -1.75
C GLY A 152 -3.75 -24.04 -0.45
N ASP A 153 -2.79 -24.96 -0.55
CA ASP A 153 -2.28 -25.69 0.61
C ASP A 153 -1.50 -24.79 1.56
N ALA A 154 -1.83 -24.82 2.84
CA ALA A 154 -1.20 -24.03 3.87
C ALA A 154 0.30 -24.31 4.05
N GLY A 155 0.74 -25.55 3.80
CA GLY A 155 2.14 -25.94 3.84
C GLY A 155 2.94 -25.36 2.67
N VAL A 156 2.32 -25.37 1.48
CA VAL A 156 2.88 -24.74 0.27
C VAL A 156 2.99 -23.23 0.46
N LEU A 157 1.96 -22.58 0.97
CA LEU A 157 1.97 -21.15 1.26
C LEU A 157 3.08 -20.80 2.25
N ARG A 158 3.20 -21.55 3.35
CA ARG A 158 4.25 -21.33 4.35
C ARG A 158 5.65 -21.49 3.75
N ALA A 159 5.89 -22.54 2.98
CA ALA A 159 7.18 -22.78 2.34
C ALA A 159 7.55 -21.67 1.34
N LEU A 160 6.56 -21.10 0.64
CA LEU A 160 6.75 -19.96 -0.27
C LEU A 160 7.07 -18.67 0.51
N LEU A 161 6.35 -18.38 1.60
CA LEU A 161 6.60 -17.24 2.48
C LEU A 161 8.00 -17.29 3.12
N GLU A 162 8.44 -18.49 3.50
CA GLU A 162 9.80 -18.73 4.06
C GLU A 162 10.90 -18.77 3.00
N GLY A 163 10.57 -18.60 1.71
CA GLY A 163 11.54 -18.65 0.60
C GLY A 163 12.12 -20.04 0.34
N LYS A 164 11.54 -21.12 0.89
CA LYS A 164 11.99 -22.50 0.71
C LYS A 164 11.68 -23.08 -0.66
N ILE A 165 10.65 -22.56 -1.31
CA ILE A 165 10.24 -22.93 -2.67
C ILE A 165 10.04 -21.70 -3.52
N SER A 166 10.19 -21.83 -4.84
CA SER A 166 9.89 -20.76 -5.78
C SER A 166 8.40 -20.66 -6.09
N LEU A 167 7.97 -19.52 -6.63
CA LEU A 167 6.59 -19.30 -7.07
C LEU A 167 6.12 -20.39 -8.05
N GLY A 168 6.94 -20.75 -9.04
CA GLY A 168 6.59 -21.80 -10.01
C GLY A 168 6.33 -23.15 -9.35
N VAL A 169 7.16 -23.54 -8.38
CA VAL A 169 6.99 -24.79 -7.60
C VAL A 169 5.69 -24.72 -6.78
N ALA A 170 5.40 -23.60 -6.13
CA ALA A 170 4.16 -23.43 -5.36
C ALA A 170 2.91 -23.56 -6.24
N GLN A 171 2.93 -22.95 -7.43
CA GLN A 171 1.82 -23.05 -8.40
C GLN A 171 1.60 -24.49 -8.87
N GLU A 172 2.64 -25.25 -9.17
CA GLU A 172 2.52 -26.65 -9.58
C GLU A 172 2.02 -27.55 -8.45
N LEU A 173 2.52 -27.37 -7.22
CA LEU A 173 2.05 -28.12 -6.07
C LEU A 173 0.57 -27.90 -5.79
N ASN A 174 0.10 -26.65 -5.86
CA ASN A 174 -1.33 -26.34 -5.68
C ASN A 174 -2.20 -26.92 -6.80
N LYS A 175 -1.72 -26.98 -8.05
CA LYS A 175 -2.45 -27.67 -9.14
C LYS A 175 -2.59 -29.16 -8.90
N MET A 176 -1.52 -29.82 -8.41
CA MET A 176 -1.53 -31.28 -8.14
C MET A 176 -2.52 -31.64 -7.04
N GLN A 177 -2.71 -30.79 -6.03
CA GLN A 177 -3.68 -31.02 -4.96
C GLN A 177 -5.11 -30.84 -5.43
N LEU A 178 -5.41 -29.78 -6.20
CA LEU A 178 -6.73 -29.58 -6.82
C LEU A 178 -7.12 -30.72 -7.78
N GLY A 179 -6.16 -31.44 -8.34
CA GLY A 179 -6.39 -32.63 -9.14
C GLY A 179 -6.82 -33.84 -8.32
N LYS A 180 -6.26 -34.03 -7.13
CA LYS A 180 -6.60 -35.15 -6.22
C LYS A 180 -8.00 -35.03 -5.61
N ASP A 181 -8.47 -33.81 -5.34
CA ASP A 181 -9.80 -33.55 -4.78
C ASP A 181 -10.95 -33.72 -5.78
N ARG A 182 -10.65 -33.94 -7.08
CA ARG A 182 -11.61 -34.14 -8.16
C ARG A 182 -11.82 -35.62 -8.56
N GLU A 183 -11.02 -36.52 -8.00
CA GLU A 183 -11.08 -37.96 -8.29
C GLU A 183 -11.88 -38.80 -7.25
N TYR A 184 -12.70 -38.16 -6.39
CA TYR A 184 -13.60 -38.85 -5.46
C TYR A 184 -15.05 -38.38 -5.62
#